data_ebe24b3779feb155b9e3c4f79ba02370
#
_entry.id   ebe24b3779feb155b9e3c4f79ba02370
#
_cell.length_a   1.000
_cell.length_b   1.000
_cell.length_c   1.000
_cell.angle_alpha   90.00
_cell.angle_beta   90.00
_cell.angle_gamma   90.00
#
_symmetry.space_group_name_H-M   'P 1'
#
loop_
_entity.id
_entity.type
_entity.pdbx_description
1 polymer ?
#
loop_
_entity_poly.entity_id
_entity_poly.type
_entity_poly.pdbx_seq_one_letter_code
_entity_poly.pdbx_strand_id
1 'polypeptide(L)'
;LNEQPSIVPGCEAMTHAQACTALFAKAAAGDKAAMDLTSEVARYIGYGAVNIINAFNPTHIVLGDIISQAGQPLLDEVKKVVRERTIPEVGHDTKITLSNLPTDATVSGAAAVAITNFLEHPSMFFDVA
;
A
#
# COMPACT_ATOMS: atom_id res chain seq x y z
N LEU A 1 25.17 -16.56 18.90
CA LEU A 1 24.23 -15.96 17.94
C LEU A 1 24.29 -14.46 18.14
N ASN A 2 24.90 -13.73 17.18
CA ASN A 2 24.90 -12.26 17.18
C ASN A 2 23.49 -11.82 16.83
N GLU A 3 22.71 -11.43 17.84
CA GLU A 3 21.44 -10.73 17.61
C GLU A 3 21.76 -9.36 17.01
N GLN A 4 21.49 -9.20 15.73
CA GLN A 4 21.55 -7.86 15.13
C GLN A 4 20.47 -7.00 15.81
N PRO A 5 20.81 -5.75 16.24
CA PRO A 5 19.83 -4.89 16.87
C PRO A 5 18.67 -4.64 15.91
N SER A 6 17.45 -4.81 16.41
CA SER A 6 16.22 -4.55 15.63
C SER A 6 16.24 -3.12 15.10
N ILE A 7 15.91 -2.97 13.80
CA ILE A 7 15.80 -1.64 13.16
C ILE A 7 14.75 -0.78 13.89
N VAL A 8 13.70 -1.41 14.42
CA VAL A 8 12.69 -0.76 15.25
C VAL A 8 12.75 -1.37 16.65
N PRO A 9 13.42 -0.71 17.61
CA PRO A 9 13.49 -1.20 19.00
C PRO A 9 12.10 -1.37 19.59
N GLY A 10 11.86 -2.52 20.26
CA GLY A 10 10.57 -2.82 20.89
C GLY A 10 9.46 -3.25 19.93
N CYS A 11 9.78 -3.55 18.67
CA CYS A 11 8.78 -3.99 17.68
C CYS A 11 8.04 -5.28 18.09
N GLU A 12 8.62 -6.10 18.97
CA GLU A 12 8.01 -7.34 19.48
C GLU A 12 6.73 -7.07 20.30
N ALA A 13 6.63 -5.88 20.92
CA ALA A 13 5.46 -5.45 21.68
C ALA A 13 4.47 -4.62 20.83
N MET A 14 4.79 -4.35 19.58
CA MET A 14 3.98 -3.55 18.65
C MET A 14 3.08 -4.43 17.78
N THR A 15 1.95 -3.87 17.35
CA THR A 15 1.21 -4.46 16.23
C THR A 15 2.00 -4.30 14.94
N HIS A 16 1.73 -5.14 13.93
CA HIS A 16 2.40 -5.03 12.61
C HIS A 16 2.25 -3.62 12.02
N ALA A 17 1.08 -3.00 12.12
CA ALA A 17 0.84 -1.65 11.65
C ALA A 17 1.71 -0.61 12.37
N GLN A 18 1.82 -0.71 13.70
CA GLN A 18 2.67 0.19 14.48
C GLN A 18 4.15 0.03 14.12
N ALA A 19 4.62 -1.21 13.94
CA ALA A 19 6.00 -1.49 13.55
C ALA A 19 6.30 -0.93 12.15
N CYS A 20 5.40 -1.09 11.18
CA CYS A 20 5.55 -0.50 9.84
C CYS A 20 5.57 1.03 9.89
N THR A 21 4.66 1.67 10.63
CA THR A 21 4.64 3.12 10.80
C THR A 21 5.95 3.63 11.40
N ALA A 22 6.46 2.95 12.44
CA ALA A 22 7.73 3.31 13.05
C ALA A 22 8.93 3.13 12.09
N LEU A 23 8.92 2.07 11.28
CA LEU A 23 9.93 1.83 10.25
C LEU A 23 9.93 2.95 9.20
N PHE A 24 8.76 3.31 8.67
CA PHE A 24 8.64 4.36 7.66
C PHE A 24 9.03 5.74 8.22
N ALA A 25 8.69 6.03 9.48
CA ALA A 25 9.12 7.25 10.15
C ALA A 25 10.65 7.33 10.27
N LYS A 26 11.32 6.22 10.63
CA LYS A 26 12.78 6.15 10.67
C LYS A 26 13.42 6.30 9.30
N ALA A 27 12.86 5.66 8.29
CA ALA A 27 13.32 5.81 6.90
C ALA A 27 13.21 7.26 6.44
N ALA A 28 12.10 7.94 6.74
CA ALA A 28 11.90 9.36 6.46
C ALA A 28 12.88 10.27 7.21
N ALA A 29 13.32 9.87 8.41
CA ALA A 29 14.34 10.56 9.19
C ALA A 29 15.78 10.30 8.69
N GLY A 30 15.98 9.47 7.66
CA GLY A 30 17.27 9.20 7.04
C GLY A 30 18.04 8.03 7.69
N ASP A 31 17.40 7.20 8.52
CA ASP A 31 18.00 5.97 9.02
C ASP A 31 18.28 5.00 7.86
N LYS A 32 19.56 4.71 7.63
CA LYS A 32 19.99 3.93 6.46
C LYS A 32 19.41 2.52 6.46
N ALA A 33 19.40 1.84 7.60
CA ALA A 33 18.88 0.48 7.70
C ALA A 33 17.37 0.42 7.43
N ALA A 34 16.61 1.43 7.94
CA ALA A 34 15.20 1.57 7.68
C ALA A 34 14.92 1.90 6.19
N MET A 35 15.74 2.75 5.58
CA MET A 35 15.63 3.07 4.14
C MET A 35 15.90 1.83 3.28
N ASP A 36 16.96 1.08 3.57
CA ASP A 36 17.34 -0.14 2.83
C ASP A 36 16.20 -1.18 2.91
N LEU A 37 15.64 -1.41 4.10
CA LEU A 37 14.52 -2.33 4.28
C LEU A 37 13.25 -1.85 3.57
N THR A 38 12.94 -0.55 3.63
CA THR A 38 11.79 0.04 2.91
C THR A 38 11.95 -0.13 1.40
N SER A 39 13.17 0.07 0.87
CA SER A 39 13.48 -0.14 -0.55
C SER A 39 13.35 -1.60 -0.95
N GLU A 40 13.77 -2.54 -0.10
CA GLU A 40 13.58 -3.98 -0.35
C GLU A 40 12.10 -4.34 -0.42
N VAL A 41 11.29 -3.88 0.52
CA VAL A 41 9.83 -4.06 0.51
C VAL A 41 9.22 -3.47 -0.78
N ALA A 42 9.64 -2.25 -1.17
CA ALA A 42 9.19 -1.61 -2.41
C ALA A 42 9.47 -2.46 -3.65
N ARG A 43 10.63 -3.14 -3.69
CA ARG A 43 10.98 -4.04 -4.81
C ARG A 43 10.04 -5.23 -4.90
N TYR A 44 9.69 -5.87 -3.78
CA TYR A 44 8.71 -6.97 -3.78
C TYR A 44 7.32 -6.51 -4.22
N ILE A 45 6.88 -5.34 -3.77
CA ILE A 45 5.62 -4.72 -4.24
C ILE A 45 5.70 -4.47 -5.75
N GLY A 46 6.84 -3.96 -6.23
CA GLY A 46 7.11 -3.76 -7.65
C GLY A 46 6.99 -5.05 -8.47
N TYR A 47 7.52 -6.17 -7.98
CA TYR A 47 7.36 -7.46 -8.66
C TYR A 47 5.90 -7.91 -8.72
N GLY A 48 5.14 -7.71 -7.65
CA GLY A 48 3.69 -7.95 -7.65
C GLY A 48 2.97 -7.08 -8.68
N ALA A 49 3.32 -5.79 -8.73
CA ALA A 49 2.75 -4.86 -9.70
C ALA A 49 3.06 -5.25 -11.15
N VAL A 50 4.29 -5.70 -11.45
CA VAL A 50 4.68 -6.22 -12.77
C VAL A 50 3.79 -7.41 -13.18
N ASN A 51 3.56 -8.35 -12.26
CA ASN A 51 2.71 -9.51 -12.54
C ASN A 51 1.26 -9.07 -12.86
N ILE A 52 0.71 -8.12 -12.10
CA ILE A 52 -0.62 -7.57 -12.34
C ILE A 52 -0.69 -6.86 -13.70
N ILE A 53 0.32 -6.04 -14.01
CA ILE A 53 0.38 -5.30 -15.27
C ILE A 53 0.45 -6.27 -16.45
N ASN A 54 1.35 -7.24 -16.41
CA ASN A 54 1.52 -8.20 -17.49
C ASN A 54 0.29 -9.11 -17.69
N ALA A 55 -0.48 -9.39 -16.61
CA ALA A 55 -1.66 -10.24 -16.69
C ALA A 55 -2.92 -9.48 -17.11
N PHE A 56 -3.10 -8.24 -16.67
CA PHE A 56 -4.37 -7.52 -16.77
C PHE A 56 -4.28 -6.18 -17.50
N ASN A 57 -3.07 -5.67 -17.72
CA ASN A 57 -2.81 -4.36 -18.33
C ASN A 57 -3.72 -3.23 -17.78
N PRO A 58 -3.76 -3.02 -16.45
CA PRO A 58 -4.66 -2.03 -15.85
C PRO A 58 -4.19 -0.61 -16.18
N THR A 59 -5.12 0.33 -16.27
CA THR A 59 -4.79 1.75 -16.43
C THR A 59 -4.26 2.38 -15.15
N HIS A 60 -4.64 1.84 -13.98
CA HIS A 60 -4.23 2.36 -12.68
C HIS A 60 -3.95 1.24 -11.68
N ILE A 61 -2.89 1.41 -10.90
CA ILE A 61 -2.61 0.65 -9.67
C ILE A 61 -2.51 1.66 -8.52
N VAL A 62 -3.30 1.44 -7.49
CA VAL A 62 -3.28 2.26 -6.27
C VAL A 62 -2.70 1.44 -5.13
N LEU A 63 -1.58 1.92 -4.57
CA LEU A 63 -0.97 1.32 -3.38
C LEU A 63 -1.63 1.95 -2.15
N GLY A 64 -2.38 1.16 -1.42
CA GLY A 64 -3.17 1.62 -0.27
C GLY A 64 -2.66 1.12 1.06
N ASP A 65 -3.49 1.34 2.09
CA ASP A 65 -3.26 0.91 3.45
C ASP A 65 -1.94 1.43 4.03
N ILE A 66 -1.32 0.68 4.94
CA ILE A 66 -0.08 1.03 5.64
C ILE A 66 1.06 1.37 4.68
N ILE A 67 1.10 0.76 3.49
CA ILE A 67 2.12 0.98 2.48
C ILE A 67 2.11 2.43 1.97
N SER A 68 0.95 3.08 1.91
CA SER A 68 0.85 4.47 1.48
C SER A 68 1.60 5.44 2.40
N GLN A 69 1.84 5.06 3.66
CA GLN A 69 2.59 5.87 4.64
C GLN A 69 4.10 5.92 4.35
N ALA A 70 4.62 4.97 3.59
CA ALA A 70 6.04 4.99 3.20
C ALA A 70 6.39 6.13 2.23
N GLY A 71 5.40 6.74 1.62
CA GLY A 71 5.52 7.96 0.82
C GLY A 71 6.23 7.78 -0.51
N GLN A 72 6.70 8.90 -1.05
CA GLN A 72 7.27 8.99 -2.38
C GLN A 72 8.49 8.07 -2.63
N PRO A 73 9.43 7.89 -1.67
CA PRO A 73 10.60 7.02 -1.90
C PRO A 73 10.22 5.58 -2.23
N LEU A 74 9.23 5.02 -1.55
CA LEU A 74 8.72 3.68 -1.84
C LEU A 74 8.06 3.65 -3.23
N LEU A 75 7.23 4.64 -3.56
CA LEU A 75 6.56 4.72 -4.86
C LEU A 75 7.55 4.79 -6.02
N ASP A 76 8.63 5.55 -5.86
CA ASP A 76 9.65 5.72 -6.90
C ASP A 76 10.40 4.41 -7.16
N GLU A 77 10.74 3.64 -6.11
CA GLU A 77 11.37 2.34 -6.26
C GLU A 77 10.41 1.32 -6.91
N VAL A 78 9.13 1.31 -6.53
CA VAL A 78 8.09 0.48 -7.19
C VAL A 78 8.00 0.81 -8.69
N LYS A 79 7.91 2.09 -9.03
CA LYS A 79 7.86 2.55 -10.43
C LYS A 79 9.11 2.18 -11.21
N LYS A 80 10.28 2.22 -10.58
CA LYS A 80 11.55 1.80 -11.19
C LYS A 80 11.51 0.32 -11.55
N VAL A 81 11.13 -0.55 -10.61
CA VAL A 81 11.01 -2.00 -10.85
C VAL A 81 10.03 -2.29 -11.98
N VAL A 82 8.89 -1.61 -12.00
CA VAL A 82 7.87 -1.77 -13.05
C VAL A 82 8.46 -1.39 -14.42
N ARG A 83 9.11 -0.23 -14.54
CA ARG A 83 9.73 0.18 -15.81
C ARG A 83 10.80 -0.79 -16.31
N GLU A 84 11.56 -1.39 -15.40
CA GLU A 84 12.66 -2.29 -15.76
C GLU A 84 12.19 -3.70 -16.14
N ARG A 85 10.98 -4.12 -15.70
CA ARG A 85 10.55 -5.52 -15.78
C ARG A 85 9.23 -5.75 -16.49
N THR A 86 8.48 -4.71 -16.80
CA THR A 86 7.25 -4.85 -17.59
C THR A 86 7.59 -5.06 -19.07
N ILE A 87 6.79 -5.90 -19.73
CA ILE A 87 6.92 -6.14 -21.17
C ILE A 87 6.73 -4.82 -21.92
N PRO A 88 7.60 -4.45 -22.88
CA PRO A 88 7.55 -3.14 -23.54
C PRO A 88 6.22 -2.80 -24.21
N GLU A 89 5.48 -3.79 -24.67
CA GLU A 89 4.18 -3.63 -25.34
C GLU A 89 3.01 -3.48 -24.36
N VAL A 90 3.26 -3.68 -23.05
CA VAL A 90 2.24 -3.69 -21.99
C VAL A 90 2.63 -2.69 -20.91
N GLY A 91 1.68 -2.01 -20.32
CA GLY A 91 1.90 -1.21 -19.12
C GLY A 91 2.49 0.19 -19.34
N HIS A 92 2.65 0.65 -20.60
CA HIS A 92 3.13 2.01 -20.88
C HIS A 92 2.25 3.10 -20.27
N ASP A 93 0.94 2.85 -20.17
CA ASP A 93 -0.04 3.81 -19.69
C ASP A 93 -0.49 3.54 -18.24
N THR A 94 0.04 2.49 -17.59
CA THR A 94 -0.35 2.17 -16.21
C THR A 94 0.19 3.23 -15.26
N LYS A 95 -0.72 3.95 -14.61
CA LYS A 95 -0.39 4.91 -13.56
C LYS A 95 -0.33 4.19 -12.20
N ILE A 96 0.78 4.38 -11.47
CA ILE A 96 0.94 3.85 -10.13
C ILE A 96 0.95 5.02 -9.16
N THR A 97 0.06 5.00 -8.18
CA THR A 97 -0.11 6.08 -7.18
C THR A 97 -0.25 5.50 -5.78
N LEU A 98 0.02 6.35 -4.77
CA LEU A 98 -0.33 6.05 -3.39
C LEU A 98 -1.78 6.46 -3.13
N SER A 99 -2.46 5.72 -2.28
CA SER A 99 -3.78 6.09 -1.79
C SER A 99 -3.70 7.32 -0.88
N ASN A 100 -4.65 8.24 -1.04
CA ASN A 100 -4.86 9.34 -0.12
C ASN A 100 -5.89 9.00 0.98
N LEU A 101 -6.43 7.78 0.96
CA LEU A 101 -7.36 7.33 2.00
C LEU A 101 -6.58 6.98 3.27
N PRO A 102 -7.19 7.20 4.45
CA PRO A 102 -6.60 6.79 5.71
C PRO A 102 -6.40 5.25 5.77
N THR A 103 -5.62 4.80 6.74
CA THR A 103 -5.28 3.38 6.94
C THR A 103 -6.47 2.46 7.20
N ASP A 104 -7.64 3.03 7.52
CA ASP A 104 -8.91 2.33 7.69
C ASP A 104 -9.80 2.37 6.42
N ALA A 105 -9.18 2.53 5.25
CA ALA A 105 -9.88 2.59 3.97
C ALA A 105 -10.85 1.40 3.74
N THR A 106 -10.51 0.21 4.24
CA THR A 106 -11.38 -0.97 4.18
C THR A 106 -12.67 -0.76 4.95
N VAL A 107 -12.60 -0.21 6.16
CA VAL A 107 -13.78 0.10 6.99
C VAL A 107 -14.59 1.22 6.35
N SER A 108 -13.92 2.26 5.89
CA SER A 108 -14.57 3.39 5.19
C SER A 108 -15.26 2.93 3.91
N GLY A 109 -14.65 2.02 3.16
CA GLY A 109 -15.23 1.43 1.96
C GLY A 109 -16.47 0.58 2.28
N ALA A 110 -16.41 -0.26 3.30
CA ALA A 110 -17.55 -1.06 3.76
C ALA A 110 -18.71 -0.17 4.22
N ALA A 111 -18.42 0.90 4.98
CA ALA A 111 -19.42 1.87 5.40
C ALA A 111 -20.04 2.61 4.20
N ALA A 112 -19.24 2.99 3.22
CA ALA A 112 -19.74 3.63 1.99
C ALA A 112 -20.70 2.72 1.22
N VAL A 113 -20.37 1.43 1.06
CA VAL A 113 -21.26 0.45 0.43
C VAL A 113 -22.57 0.31 1.19
N ALA A 114 -22.53 0.23 2.52
CA ALA A 114 -23.73 0.14 3.34
C ALA A 114 -24.62 1.39 3.21
N ILE A 115 -24.01 2.58 3.22
CA ILE A 115 -24.73 3.86 3.04
C ILE A 115 -25.33 3.94 1.65
N THR A 116 -24.58 3.60 0.60
CA THR A 116 -25.08 3.62 -0.77
C THR A 116 -26.26 2.69 -0.92
N ASN A 117 -26.17 1.46 -0.41
CA ASN A 117 -27.26 0.49 -0.48
C ASN A 117 -28.51 0.97 0.28
N PHE A 118 -28.32 1.62 1.45
CA PHE A 118 -29.42 2.23 2.20
C PHE A 118 -30.11 3.34 1.39
N LEU A 119 -29.33 4.21 0.73
CA LEU A 119 -29.89 5.33 -0.06
C LEU A 119 -30.59 4.87 -1.33
N GLU A 120 -30.10 3.82 -1.97
CA GLU A 120 -30.67 3.26 -3.20
C GLU A 120 -31.91 2.41 -2.92
N HIS A 121 -31.97 1.75 -1.76
CA HIS A 121 -33.04 0.81 -1.39
C HIS A 121 -33.61 1.08 0.03
N PRO A 122 -34.12 2.28 0.31
CA PRO A 122 -34.57 2.64 1.66
C PRO A 122 -35.70 1.75 2.18
N SER A 123 -36.54 1.21 1.28
CA SER A 123 -37.64 0.33 1.65
C SER A 123 -37.20 -1.03 2.24
N MET A 124 -35.96 -1.44 2.04
CA MET A 124 -35.43 -2.66 2.65
C MET A 124 -35.13 -2.51 4.15
N PHE A 125 -35.03 -1.26 4.64
CA PHE A 125 -34.62 -0.95 6.01
C PHE A 125 -35.77 -0.36 6.85
N PHE A 126 -36.87 0.01 6.21
CA PHE A 126 -38.08 0.49 6.89
C PHE A 126 -39.22 -0.43 6.49
N ASP A 127 -39.79 -1.14 7.47
CA ASP A 127 -41.13 -1.73 7.32
C ASP A 127 -42.11 -0.57 7.22
N VAL A 128 -42.53 -0.26 6.01
CA VAL A 128 -43.63 0.67 5.78
C VAL A 128 -44.91 -0.13 6.04
N ALA A 129 -45.34 -0.09 7.30
CA ALA A 129 -46.66 -0.58 7.67
C ALA A 129 -47.74 0.26 6.98
#